data_51e14ca607a438880f0650fc771ce68d
#
_entry.id   51e14ca607a438880f0650fc771ce68d
#
_cell.length_a   1.000
_cell.length_b   1.000
_cell.length_c   1.000
_cell.angle_alpha   90.00
_cell.angle_beta   90.00
_cell.angle_gamma   90.00
#
_symmetry.space_group_name_H-M   'P 1'
#
loop_
_entity.id
_entity.type
_entity.pdbx_description
1 polymer ?
#
loop_
_entity_poly.entity_id
_entity_poly.type
_entity_poly.pdbx_seq_one_letter_code
_entity_poly.pdbx_strand_id
1 'polypeptide(L)'
;MRRALLGTVLVSLGCLTAFAADAGSRRYVHPADRAEARIIPMYGNLPGCEDPSVISELVSSFNSREARFWGPLQVATYDRIRETSFRPLGDDYIPRRFCTGRVLLSDGFFRRVDYSVRENLGLFGWTWNVNWCVSGLDRHRSYAPDCQMARP
;
A
#
# COMPACT_ATOMS: atom_id res chain seq x y z
N MET A 1 8.69 44.29 74.88
CA MET A 1 9.62 43.38 74.21
C MET A 1 8.92 42.82 72.93
N ARG A 2 9.18 43.44 71.80
CA ARG A 2 8.59 43.03 70.51
C ARG A 2 9.71 42.36 69.66
N ARG A 3 9.61 41.10 69.43
CA ARG A 3 10.53 40.35 68.50
C ARG A 3 9.94 40.42 67.11
N ALA A 4 10.65 41.05 66.19
CA ALA A 4 10.38 41.06 64.78
C ALA A 4 10.98 39.78 64.18
N LEU A 5 10.13 38.99 63.50
CA LEU A 5 10.54 37.84 62.68
C LEU A 5 10.75 38.33 61.25
N LEU A 6 12.00 38.33 60.80
CA LEU A 6 12.35 38.53 59.40
C LEU A 6 12.05 37.21 58.62
N GLY A 7 11.06 37.26 57.78
CA GLY A 7 10.82 36.19 56.84
C GLY A 7 11.70 36.32 55.56
N THR A 8 12.57 35.35 55.36
CA THR A 8 13.41 35.30 54.19
C THR A 8 12.60 34.70 53.03
N VAL A 9 12.30 35.52 52.06
CA VAL A 9 11.65 35.05 50.81
C VAL A 9 12.73 34.50 49.89
N LEU A 10 12.77 33.18 49.73
CA LEU A 10 13.59 32.51 48.72
C LEU A 10 12.89 32.59 47.36
N VAL A 11 13.37 33.46 46.51
CA VAL A 11 12.96 33.51 45.11
C VAL A 11 13.74 32.40 44.37
N SER A 12 13.06 31.30 44.10
CA SER A 12 13.57 30.24 43.22
C SER A 12 13.55 30.72 41.76
N LEU A 13 14.72 31.09 41.26
CA LEU A 13 14.94 31.36 39.83
C LEU A 13 14.81 30.07 39.06
N GLY A 14 13.61 29.77 38.51
CA GLY A 14 13.38 28.66 37.63
C GLY A 14 14.13 28.89 36.33
N CYS A 15 15.17 28.11 36.12
CA CYS A 15 15.90 28.05 34.85
C CYS A 15 14.97 27.42 33.77
N LEU A 16 14.30 28.28 33.02
CA LEU A 16 13.60 27.87 31.79
C LEU A 16 14.64 27.51 30.75
N THR A 17 15.06 26.28 30.73
CA THR A 17 15.77 25.71 29.56
C THR A 17 14.79 25.66 28.41
N ALA A 18 14.78 26.68 27.58
CA ALA A 18 14.17 26.63 26.27
C ALA A 18 14.88 25.50 25.47
N PHE A 19 14.21 24.38 25.30
CA PHE A 19 14.60 23.46 24.30
C PHE A 19 14.39 24.18 22.95
N ALA A 20 15.47 24.75 22.42
CA ALA A 20 15.51 25.16 21.05
C ALA A 20 15.29 23.87 20.24
N ALA A 21 14.06 23.65 19.76
CA ALA A 21 13.81 22.68 18.75
C ALA A 21 14.77 23.05 17.61
N ASP A 22 15.76 22.22 17.41
CA ASP A 22 16.69 22.36 16.29
C ASP A 22 15.84 22.33 15.02
N ALA A 23 15.47 23.51 14.54
CA ALA A 23 14.94 23.70 13.21
C ALA A 23 16.09 23.40 12.29
N GLY A 24 16.36 22.08 12.15
CA GLY A 24 17.41 21.57 11.31
C GLY A 24 17.32 22.29 9.99
N SER A 25 18.29 23.11 9.67
CA SER A 25 18.39 23.80 8.40
C SER A 25 18.23 22.73 7.33
N ARG A 26 17.08 22.72 6.67
CA ARG A 26 16.84 21.81 5.55
C ARG A 26 17.92 22.13 4.52
N ARG A 27 19.01 21.38 4.57
CA ARG A 27 20.05 21.50 3.55
C ARG A 27 19.35 21.28 2.23
N TYR A 28 19.44 22.29 1.37
CA TYR A 28 18.99 22.11 0.00
C TYR A 28 19.83 20.97 -0.59
N VAL A 29 19.18 19.86 -0.85
CA VAL A 29 19.78 18.74 -1.57
C VAL A 29 19.40 18.93 -3.02
N HIS A 30 20.44 19.05 -3.87
CA HIS A 30 20.20 19.15 -5.30
C HIS A 30 19.33 17.97 -5.76
N PRO A 31 18.35 18.17 -6.66
CA PRO A 31 17.47 17.09 -7.12
C PRO A 31 18.21 15.85 -7.60
N ALA A 32 19.36 16.02 -8.26
CA ALA A 32 20.20 14.90 -8.72
C ALA A 32 20.92 14.14 -7.59
N ASP A 33 21.05 14.74 -6.40
CA ASP A 33 21.72 14.13 -5.25
C ASP A 33 20.72 13.43 -4.32
N ARG A 34 19.43 13.52 -4.60
CA ARG A 34 18.42 12.78 -3.85
C ARG A 34 18.61 11.28 -4.10
N ALA A 35 18.44 10.50 -3.04
CA ALA A 35 18.55 9.04 -3.15
C ALA A 35 17.62 8.48 -4.23
N GLU A 36 16.41 9.04 -4.33
CA GLU A 36 15.39 8.66 -5.31
C GLU A 36 15.84 8.91 -6.77
N ALA A 37 16.61 9.98 -7.01
CA ALA A 37 17.13 10.30 -8.35
C ALA A 37 18.31 9.39 -8.75
N ARG A 38 18.95 8.74 -7.79
CA ARG A 38 20.07 7.82 -8.03
C ARG A 38 19.62 6.37 -8.22
N ILE A 39 18.36 6.08 -7.94
CA ILE A 39 17.81 4.76 -8.18
C ILE A 39 17.51 4.66 -9.67
N ILE A 40 18.19 3.74 -10.36
CA ILE A 40 17.87 3.40 -11.74
C ILE A 40 16.44 2.86 -11.74
N PRO A 41 15.49 3.44 -12.51
CA PRO A 41 14.14 2.91 -12.57
C PRO A 41 14.19 1.47 -13.07
N MET A 42 14.01 0.54 -12.16
CA MET A 42 13.80 -0.86 -12.51
C MET A 42 12.33 -0.99 -12.86
N TYR A 43 12.06 -1.07 -14.15
CA TYR A 43 10.68 -1.22 -14.63
C TYR A 43 10.10 -2.59 -14.33
N GLY A 44 10.86 -3.50 -13.74
CA GLY A 44 10.44 -4.85 -13.46
C GLY A 44 9.82 -5.53 -14.69
N ASN A 45 10.07 -6.78 -14.89
CA ASN A 45 9.43 -7.53 -16.00
C ASN A 45 8.02 -7.98 -15.58
N LEU A 46 7.15 -7.00 -15.22
CA LEU A 46 5.78 -7.30 -14.81
C LEU A 46 4.88 -7.49 -16.04
N PRO A 47 4.14 -8.60 -16.11
CA PRO A 47 3.17 -8.82 -17.18
C PRO A 47 2.06 -7.77 -17.14
N GLY A 48 1.39 -7.58 -18.28
CA GLY A 48 0.25 -6.65 -18.41
C GLY A 48 -0.97 -7.13 -17.64
N CYS A 49 -1.93 -6.21 -17.42
CA CYS A 49 -3.18 -6.55 -16.73
C CYS A 49 -3.97 -7.67 -17.44
N GLU A 50 -3.97 -7.67 -18.75
CA GLU A 50 -4.71 -8.64 -19.60
C GLU A 50 -3.90 -9.91 -19.91
N ASP A 51 -2.69 -10.02 -19.37
CA ASP A 51 -1.87 -11.20 -19.63
C ASP A 51 -2.60 -12.45 -19.13
N PRO A 52 -2.72 -13.48 -19.98
CA PRO A 52 -3.43 -14.71 -19.62
C PRO A 52 -2.91 -15.37 -18.35
N SER A 53 -1.62 -15.26 -18.07
CA SER A 53 -1.02 -15.82 -16.85
C SER A 53 -1.47 -15.06 -15.61
N VAL A 54 -1.60 -13.72 -15.68
CA VAL A 54 -2.12 -12.88 -14.59
C VAL A 54 -3.57 -13.21 -14.29
N ILE A 55 -4.37 -13.33 -15.34
CA ILE A 55 -5.80 -13.65 -15.18
C ILE A 55 -5.97 -15.07 -14.64
N SER A 56 -5.21 -16.02 -15.11
CA SER A 56 -5.22 -17.40 -14.60
C SER A 56 -4.90 -17.45 -13.11
N GLU A 57 -3.88 -16.71 -12.68
CA GLU A 57 -3.49 -16.63 -11.26
C GLU A 57 -4.61 -15.97 -10.41
N LEU A 58 -5.19 -14.88 -10.90
CA LEU A 58 -6.31 -14.21 -10.22
C LEU A 58 -7.49 -15.16 -10.04
N VAL A 59 -7.93 -15.81 -11.12
CA VAL A 59 -9.07 -16.74 -11.12
C VAL A 59 -8.81 -17.93 -10.21
N SER A 60 -7.65 -18.56 -10.35
CA SER A 60 -7.24 -19.71 -9.54
C SER A 60 -7.20 -19.37 -8.05
N SER A 61 -6.58 -18.25 -7.72
CA SER A 61 -6.46 -17.76 -6.35
C SER A 61 -7.83 -17.43 -5.74
N PHE A 62 -8.72 -16.76 -6.50
CA PHE A 62 -10.08 -16.46 -6.06
C PHE A 62 -10.86 -17.76 -5.80
N ASN A 63 -10.95 -18.63 -6.80
CA ASN A 63 -11.72 -19.87 -6.72
C ASN A 63 -11.24 -20.76 -5.57
N SER A 64 -9.94 -20.86 -5.37
CA SER A 64 -9.35 -21.65 -4.30
C SER A 64 -9.68 -21.08 -2.91
N ARG A 65 -9.65 -19.77 -2.76
CA ARG A 65 -9.99 -19.12 -1.47
C ARG A 65 -11.48 -19.23 -1.16
N GLU A 66 -12.36 -18.99 -2.13
CA GLU A 66 -13.79 -19.14 -1.94
C GLU A 66 -14.14 -20.60 -1.56
N ALA A 67 -13.68 -21.57 -2.34
CA ALA A 67 -13.92 -22.98 -2.05
C ALA A 67 -13.44 -23.42 -0.66
N ARG A 68 -12.33 -22.86 -0.19
CA ARG A 68 -11.73 -23.24 1.09
C ARG A 68 -12.43 -22.61 2.29
N PHE A 69 -12.89 -21.36 2.19
CA PHE A 69 -13.28 -20.58 3.36
C PHE A 69 -14.73 -20.10 3.36
N TRP A 70 -15.38 -19.98 2.20
CA TRP A 70 -16.65 -19.24 2.13
C TRP A 70 -17.75 -19.95 1.38
N GLY A 71 -17.46 -20.75 0.38
CA GLY A 71 -18.45 -21.43 -0.40
C GLY A 71 -18.08 -21.65 -1.87
N PRO A 72 -19.03 -22.08 -2.70
CA PRO A 72 -18.73 -22.54 -4.06
C PRO A 72 -18.69 -21.41 -5.11
N LEU A 73 -18.50 -20.14 -4.74
CA LEU A 73 -18.40 -19.08 -5.73
C LEU A 73 -17.16 -19.27 -6.60
N GLN A 74 -17.35 -19.15 -7.91
CA GLN A 74 -16.29 -19.26 -8.89
C GLN A 74 -16.40 -18.15 -9.93
N VAL A 75 -15.29 -17.76 -10.49
CA VAL A 75 -15.24 -16.86 -11.65
C VAL A 75 -15.65 -17.63 -12.89
N ALA A 76 -16.75 -17.21 -13.55
CA ALA A 76 -17.23 -17.78 -14.80
C ALA A 76 -16.57 -17.07 -16.01
N THR A 77 -16.47 -15.75 -15.97
CA THR A 77 -15.81 -14.96 -17.01
C THR A 77 -15.37 -13.61 -16.46
N TYR A 78 -14.61 -12.87 -17.26
CA TYR A 78 -14.11 -11.52 -16.91
C TYR A 78 -14.16 -10.63 -18.15
N ASP A 79 -14.33 -9.33 -17.92
CA ASP A 79 -14.32 -8.32 -18.99
C ASP A 79 -13.80 -6.97 -18.50
N ARG A 80 -13.66 -6.02 -19.44
CA ARG A 80 -13.28 -4.62 -19.19
C ARG A 80 -12.01 -4.46 -18.36
N ILE A 81 -11.07 -5.34 -18.54
CA ILE A 81 -9.78 -5.25 -17.89
C ILE A 81 -9.04 -4.05 -18.44
N ARG A 82 -8.43 -3.27 -17.53
CA ARG A 82 -7.59 -2.13 -17.89
C ARG A 82 -6.57 -1.83 -16.79
N GLU A 83 -5.46 -1.30 -17.20
CA GLU A 83 -4.50 -0.70 -16.29
C GLU A 83 -5.01 0.64 -15.77
N THR A 84 -4.84 0.89 -14.48
CA THR A 84 -5.21 2.15 -13.83
C THR A 84 -3.98 2.96 -13.43
N SER A 85 -2.88 2.30 -13.10
CA SER A 85 -1.62 2.94 -12.76
C SER A 85 -0.47 1.93 -12.85
N PHE A 86 0.70 2.44 -13.16
CA PHE A 86 1.95 1.68 -13.07
C PHE A 86 2.95 2.47 -12.23
N ARG A 87 3.46 1.84 -11.19
CA ARG A 87 4.51 2.39 -10.33
C ARG A 87 5.76 1.53 -10.51
N PRO A 88 6.72 1.96 -11.36
CA PRO A 88 7.95 1.19 -11.58
C PRO A 88 8.82 1.17 -10.33
N LEU A 89 8.84 2.29 -9.62
CA LEU A 89 9.48 2.49 -8.33
C LEU A 89 8.60 3.44 -7.53
N GLY A 90 8.16 3.01 -6.36
CA GLY A 90 7.43 3.84 -5.43
C GLY A 90 8.17 3.91 -4.10
N ASP A 91 7.56 4.51 -3.11
CA ASP A 91 8.07 4.54 -1.75
C ASP A 91 8.28 3.11 -1.20
N ASP A 92 7.64 2.12 -1.80
CA ASP A 92 7.74 0.70 -1.44
C ASP A 92 8.87 -0.04 -2.19
N TYR A 93 9.59 0.60 -3.09
CA TYR A 93 10.69 0.02 -3.88
C TYR A 93 10.34 -1.25 -4.69
N ILE A 94 9.07 -1.61 -4.77
CA ILE A 94 8.59 -2.79 -5.49
C ILE A 94 7.78 -2.35 -6.69
N PRO A 95 8.19 -2.68 -7.92
CA PRO A 95 7.40 -2.42 -9.11
C PRO A 95 6.00 -3.01 -8.99
N ARG A 96 4.99 -2.19 -9.30
CA ARG A 96 3.58 -2.58 -9.18
C ARG A 96 2.73 -2.00 -10.28
N ARG A 97 1.94 -2.86 -10.90
CA ARG A 97 0.94 -2.52 -11.91
C ARG A 97 -0.44 -2.68 -11.30
N PHE A 98 -1.22 -1.62 -11.30
CA PHE A 98 -2.59 -1.63 -10.79
C PHE A 98 -3.58 -1.79 -11.94
N CYS A 99 -4.54 -2.65 -11.74
CA CYS A 99 -5.50 -3.07 -12.73
C CYS A 99 -6.91 -3.06 -12.14
N THR A 100 -7.90 -2.81 -12.98
CA THR A 100 -9.31 -2.99 -12.65
C THR A 100 -10.02 -3.73 -13.77
N GLY A 101 -11.09 -4.43 -13.42
CA GLY A 101 -11.93 -5.14 -14.38
C GLY A 101 -13.27 -5.52 -13.75
N ARG A 102 -14.02 -6.36 -14.47
CA ARG A 102 -15.23 -7.00 -13.94
C ARG A 102 -15.12 -8.50 -14.06
N VAL A 103 -15.64 -9.18 -13.06
CA VAL A 103 -15.79 -10.64 -13.04
C VAL A 103 -17.25 -11.00 -12.94
N LEU A 104 -17.69 -11.94 -13.75
CA LEU A 104 -18.96 -12.62 -13.60
C LEU A 104 -18.73 -13.84 -12.72
N LEU A 105 -19.44 -13.93 -11.61
CA LEU A 105 -19.35 -15.06 -10.72
C LEU A 105 -20.46 -16.09 -11.01
N SER A 106 -20.29 -17.29 -10.48
CA SER A 106 -21.25 -18.40 -10.63
C SER A 106 -22.64 -18.12 -10.04
N ASP A 107 -22.78 -17.07 -9.23
CA ASP A 107 -24.07 -16.56 -8.76
C ASP A 107 -24.80 -15.66 -9.77
N GLY A 108 -24.23 -15.45 -10.96
CA GLY A 108 -24.80 -14.65 -12.04
C GLY A 108 -24.57 -13.13 -11.90
N PHE A 109 -23.84 -12.66 -10.90
CA PHE A 109 -23.61 -11.24 -10.70
C PHE A 109 -22.22 -10.79 -11.18
N PHE A 110 -22.23 -9.66 -11.90
CA PHE A 110 -20.97 -8.96 -12.21
C PHE A 110 -20.52 -8.15 -11.01
N ARG A 111 -19.24 -8.29 -10.66
CA ARG A 111 -18.58 -7.48 -9.63
C ARG A 111 -17.32 -6.85 -10.17
N ARG A 112 -16.99 -5.67 -9.66
CA ARG A 112 -15.70 -5.06 -9.95
C ARG A 112 -14.62 -5.85 -9.23
N VAL A 113 -13.52 -6.07 -9.92
CA VAL A 113 -12.29 -6.58 -9.34
C VAL A 113 -11.20 -5.53 -9.50
N ASP A 114 -10.54 -5.19 -8.41
CA ASP A 114 -9.33 -4.36 -8.40
C ASP A 114 -8.16 -5.28 -8.02
N TYR A 115 -7.09 -5.24 -8.77
CA TYR A 115 -5.95 -6.10 -8.52
C TYR A 115 -4.64 -5.43 -8.89
N SER A 116 -3.55 -5.90 -8.31
CA SER A 116 -2.23 -5.42 -8.64
C SER A 116 -1.28 -6.58 -8.90
N VAL A 117 -0.51 -6.45 -9.96
CA VAL A 117 0.62 -7.32 -10.27
C VAL A 117 1.86 -6.68 -9.67
N ARG A 118 2.52 -7.37 -8.77
CA ARG A 118 3.72 -6.89 -8.11
C ARG A 118 4.86 -7.87 -8.30
N GLU A 119 6.06 -7.36 -8.35
CA GLU A 119 7.25 -8.20 -8.31
C GLU A 119 7.33 -8.94 -6.97
N ASN A 120 7.64 -10.22 -7.03
CA ASN A 120 7.84 -11.02 -5.85
C ASN A 120 9.34 -11.02 -5.50
N LEU A 121 9.69 -10.33 -4.44
CA LEU A 121 11.06 -10.26 -3.93
C LEU A 121 11.48 -11.53 -3.18
N GLY A 122 11.05 -12.70 -3.65
CA GLY A 122 11.58 -13.97 -3.15
C GLY A 122 13.09 -14.06 -3.31
N LEU A 123 13.70 -15.11 -2.75
CA LEU A 123 15.15 -15.30 -2.72
C LEU A 123 15.83 -15.12 -4.09
N PHE A 124 15.09 -15.23 -5.17
CA PHE A 124 15.56 -15.08 -6.55
C PHE A 124 14.94 -13.93 -7.34
N GLY A 125 13.98 -13.17 -6.78
CA GLY A 125 13.46 -11.91 -7.34
C GLY A 125 12.88 -11.93 -8.76
N TRP A 126 12.58 -13.09 -9.32
CA TRP A 126 12.30 -13.28 -10.76
C TRP A 126 10.85 -13.60 -11.07
N THR A 127 9.99 -13.57 -10.06
CA THR A 127 8.58 -13.91 -10.17
C THR A 127 7.71 -12.72 -9.79
N TRP A 128 6.46 -12.80 -10.16
CA TRP A 128 5.43 -11.83 -9.81
C TRP A 128 4.28 -12.51 -9.06
N ASN A 129 3.46 -11.70 -8.41
CA ASN A 129 2.29 -12.17 -7.67
C ASN A 129 1.12 -11.23 -7.93
N VAL A 130 -0.10 -11.73 -7.79
CA VAL A 130 -1.33 -10.97 -7.95
C VAL A 130 -2.02 -10.80 -6.59
N ASN A 131 -2.18 -9.56 -6.17
CA ASN A 131 -3.06 -9.21 -5.06
C ASN A 131 -4.37 -8.69 -5.63
N TRP A 132 -5.48 -9.16 -5.14
CA TRP A 132 -6.79 -8.82 -5.68
C TRP A 132 -7.85 -8.59 -4.60
N CYS A 133 -8.86 -7.83 -4.95
CA CYS A 133 -10.06 -7.61 -4.16
C CYS A 133 -11.27 -7.55 -5.09
N VAL A 134 -12.32 -8.30 -4.77
CA VAL A 134 -13.62 -8.24 -5.47
C VAL A 134 -14.60 -7.44 -4.62
N SER A 135 -15.18 -6.39 -5.21
CA SER A 135 -16.15 -5.54 -4.51
C SER A 135 -17.33 -6.35 -3.95
N GLY A 136 -17.62 -6.10 -2.67
CA GLY A 136 -18.63 -6.84 -1.93
C GLY A 136 -18.18 -8.20 -1.38
N LEU A 137 -16.97 -8.66 -1.67
CA LEU A 137 -16.42 -9.93 -1.19
C LEU A 137 -15.12 -9.75 -0.38
N ASP A 138 -14.76 -8.53 0.03
CA ASP A 138 -13.67 -8.28 0.99
C ASP A 138 -14.13 -8.57 2.42
N ARG A 139 -14.37 -9.86 2.70
CA ARG A 139 -14.99 -10.33 3.95
C ARG A 139 -14.14 -10.09 5.19
N HIS A 140 -12.83 -10.03 5.03
CA HIS A 140 -11.90 -9.70 6.10
C HIS A 140 -11.57 -8.21 6.18
N ARG A 141 -12.15 -7.39 5.30
CA ARG A 141 -11.86 -5.95 5.20
C ARG A 141 -10.37 -5.65 5.01
N SER A 142 -9.66 -6.54 4.32
CA SER A 142 -8.23 -6.40 4.06
C SER A 142 -7.92 -5.21 3.14
N TYR A 143 -8.90 -4.83 2.32
CA TYR A 143 -8.81 -3.71 1.37
C TYR A 143 -9.92 -2.68 1.56
N ALA A 144 -10.47 -2.59 2.78
CA ALA A 144 -11.58 -1.69 3.10
C ALA A 144 -11.21 -0.20 2.91
N PRO A 145 -12.21 0.69 2.64
CA PRO A 145 -13.58 0.32 2.30
C PRO A 145 -13.72 -0.09 0.83
N ASP A 146 -14.57 -1.06 0.53
CA ASP A 146 -14.93 -1.50 -0.84
C ASP A 146 -13.74 -1.61 -1.79
N CYS A 147 -12.74 -2.40 -1.43
CA CYS A 147 -11.51 -2.61 -2.19
C CYS A 147 -10.69 -1.35 -2.47
N GLN A 148 -10.93 -0.24 -1.78
CA GLN A 148 -10.22 1.01 -2.04
C GLN A 148 -8.71 0.88 -1.87
N MET A 149 -8.25 0.11 -0.89
CA MET A 149 -6.83 -0.10 -0.63
C MET A 149 -6.15 -1.04 -1.64
N ALA A 150 -6.91 -1.67 -2.55
CA ALA A 150 -6.35 -2.44 -3.66
C ALA A 150 -6.03 -1.57 -4.90
N ARG A 151 -6.40 -0.30 -4.86
CA ARG A 151 -6.20 0.69 -5.95
C ARG A 151 -4.93 1.50 -5.72
N PRO A 152 -4.45 2.23 -6.75
CA PRO A 152 -3.27 3.11 -6.65
C PRO A 152 -3.48 4.29 -5.69
#